data_9b6bac0c3872e37e6c1f8e83b2541962
#
_entry.id   9b6bac0c3872e37e6c1f8e83b2541962
#
_cell.length_a   1.000
_cell.length_b   1.000
_cell.length_c   1.000
_cell.angle_alpha   90.00
_cell.angle_beta   90.00
_cell.angle_gamma   90.00
#
_symmetry.space_group_name_H-M   'P 1'
#
loop_
_entity.id
_entity.type
_entity.pdbx_description
1 polymer ?
#
loop_
_entity_poly.entity_id
_entity_poly.type
_entity_poly.pdbx_seq_one_letter_code
_entity_poly.pdbx_strand_id
1 'polypeptide(L)'
;MSTLFIERLLQPLYRRFSLWGDFATQPTYLYEGTKDLEKNFDVIRAEYDEIIKRYDDFAPFQEISPHQTYISNDDKWRLFFLKGAGIWFPKNCEQMPETAKIIKRNKEIVSAYISVLGPRKKLEPHAGPYSGVLRLHLALDIPHKQRCYIDVNNERLHWTEGRLSRCRSHFIL
;
A
#
# COMPACT_ATOMS: atom_id res chain seq x y z
N MET A 1 4.52 -2.03 11.78
CA MET A 1 4.68 -2.48 10.38
C MET A 1 4.37 -1.32 9.47
N SER A 2 5.21 -1.09 8.50
CA SER A 2 5.04 0.00 7.56
C SER A 2 5.24 -0.47 6.13
N THR A 3 4.37 -0.02 5.25
CA THR A 3 4.39 -0.35 3.84
C THR A 3 4.08 0.88 2.99
N LEU A 4 4.71 1.00 1.85
CA LEU A 4 4.28 1.91 0.79
C LEU A 4 3.18 1.21 -0.01
N PHE A 5 1.98 1.74 0.08
CA PHE A 5 0.86 1.29 -0.72
C PHE A 5 0.81 2.02 -2.05
N ILE A 6 0.58 1.26 -3.09
CA ILE A 6 0.45 1.75 -4.46
C ILE A 6 -0.81 1.17 -5.05
N GLU A 7 -1.67 2.04 -5.53
CA GLU A 7 -2.88 1.65 -6.23
C GLU A 7 -2.76 2.01 -7.72
N ARG A 8 -3.09 1.06 -8.54
CA ARG A 8 -3.10 1.18 -10.00
C ARG A 8 -4.48 0.80 -10.53
N LEU A 9 -5.04 1.64 -11.39
CA LEU A 9 -6.26 1.28 -12.11
C LEU A 9 -5.96 0.18 -13.14
N LEU A 10 -6.76 -0.86 -13.13
CA LEU A 10 -6.74 -1.87 -14.18
C LEU A 10 -7.41 -1.29 -15.42
N GLN A 11 -6.78 -1.45 -16.57
CA GLN A 11 -7.34 -0.99 -17.83
C GLN A 11 -8.68 -1.69 -18.16
N PRO A 12 -9.60 -1.06 -18.92
CA PRO A 12 -10.94 -1.61 -19.20
C PRO A 12 -10.95 -3.02 -19.76
N LEU A 13 -9.92 -3.43 -20.51
CA LEU A 13 -9.78 -4.79 -21.02
C LEU A 13 -9.66 -5.84 -19.92
N TYR A 14 -9.00 -5.50 -18.81
CA TYR A 14 -8.86 -6.39 -17.63
C TYR A 14 -10.14 -6.50 -16.81
N ARG A 15 -11.07 -5.53 -16.91
CA ARG A 15 -12.40 -5.63 -16.26
C ARG A 15 -13.17 -6.86 -16.76
N ARG A 16 -13.03 -7.23 -18.03
CA ARG A 16 -13.74 -8.35 -18.64
C ARG A 16 -13.13 -9.71 -18.22
N PHE A 17 -11.83 -9.75 -17.97
CA PHE A 17 -11.12 -10.95 -17.50
C PHE A 17 -11.10 -11.08 -15.97
N SER A 18 -11.41 -10.03 -15.21
CA SER A 18 -11.40 -10.06 -13.76
C SER A 18 -12.58 -10.84 -13.16
N LEU A 19 -13.58 -11.17 -13.96
CA LEU A 19 -14.67 -12.06 -13.57
C LEU A 19 -14.28 -13.54 -13.62
N TRP A 20 -13.09 -13.87 -14.16
CA TRP A 20 -12.64 -15.23 -14.36
C TRP A 20 -11.29 -15.46 -13.70
N GLY A 21 -11.30 -16.09 -12.54
CA GLY A 21 -10.16 -16.80 -11.99
C GLY A 21 -9.36 -16.07 -10.89
N ASP A 22 -8.80 -16.89 -10.03
CA ASP A 22 -7.93 -16.61 -8.89
C ASP A 22 -6.62 -15.93 -9.31
N PHE A 23 -6.61 -14.61 -9.37
CA PHE A 23 -5.39 -13.83 -9.56
C PHE A 23 -4.83 -13.27 -8.23
N ALA A 24 -5.27 -13.80 -7.09
CA ALA A 24 -4.84 -13.29 -5.79
C ALA A 24 -3.32 -13.38 -5.58
N THR A 25 -2.69 -14.38 -6.17
CA THR A 25 -1.27 -14.73 -5.96
C THR A 25 -0.39 -14.66 -7.22
N GLN A 26 -0.80 -13.93 -8.26
CA GLN A 26 0.06 -13.82 -9.44
C GLN A 26 1.35 -13.04 -9.16
N PRO A 27 2.49 -13.49 -9.72
CA PRO A 27 3.78 -12.87 -9.50
C PRO A 27 3.81 -11.39 -9.87
N THR A 28 4.52 -10.59 -9.07
CA THR A 28 4.66 -9.14 -9.24
C THR A 28 5.41 -8.72 -10.51
N TYR A 29 6.15 -9.64 -11.16
CA TYR A 29 6.97 -9.36 -12.34
C TYR A 29 6.18 -8.97 -13.61
N LEU A 30 4.86 -9.09 -13.59
CA LEU A 30 4.03 -8.74 -14.73
C LEU A 30 3.91 -7.22 -14.99
N TYR A 31 4.49 -6.39 -14.12
CA TYR A 31 4.43 -4.93 -14.22
C TYR A 31 5.84 -4.34 -14.16
N GLU A 32 6.33 -3.83 -15.28
CA GLU A 32 7.67 -3.24 -15.34
C GLU A 32 7.91 -2.13 -14.32
N GLY A 33 6.89 -1.31 -14.03
CA GLY A 33 6.98 -0.26 -13.02
C GLY A 33 7.23 -0.76 -11.59
N THR A 34 6.94 -2.03 -11.27
CA THR A 34 7.17 -2.58 -9.94
C THR A 34 8.65 -2.82 -9.65
N LYS A 35 9.41 -3.18 -10.68
CA LYS A 35 10.87 -3.38 -10.56
C LYS A 35 11.59 -2.10 -10.17
N ASP A 36 11.07 -0.94 -10.61
CA ASP A 36 11.64 0.35 -10.27
C ASP A 36 11.52 0.67 -8.77
N LEU A 37 10.41 0.27 -8.16
CA LEU A 37 10.20 0.44 -6.71
C LEU A 37 11.12 -0.44 -5.88
N GLU A 38 11.26 -1.72 -6.22
CA GLU A 38 12.17 -2.62 -5.52
C GLU A 38 13.65 -2.20 -5.69
N LYS A 39 14.05 -1.77 -6.89
CA LYS A 39 15.40 -1.28 -7.18
C LYS A 39 15.79 -0.03 -6.39
N ASN A 40 14.80 0.81 -6.06
CA ASN A 40 15.00 2.05 -5.32
C ASN A 40 14.61 1.91 -3.85
N PHE A 41 14.53 0.67 -3.34
CA PHE A 41 14.10 0.41 -1.96
C PHE A 41 14.91 1.20 -0.94
N ASP A 42 16.23 1.20 -1.04
CA ASP A 42 17.11 1.87 -0.07
C ASP A 42 16.84 3.39 0.00
N VAL A 43 16.57 4.00 -1.14
CA VAL A 43 16.23 5.44 -1.21
C VAL A 43 14.86 5.69 -0.58
N ILE A 44 13.87 4.87 -0.90
CA ILE A 44 12.52 4.96 -0.34
C ILE A 44 12.57 4.73 1.18
N ARG A 45 13.36 3.74 1.62
CA ARG A 45 13.54 3.41 3.04
C ARG A 45 14.22 4.55 3.80
N ALA A 46 15.25 5.16 3.24
CA ALA A 46 15.93 6.29 3.88
C ALA A 46 14.99 7.49 4.09
N GLU A 47 14.18 7.84 3.08
CA GLU A 47 13.17 8.90 3.23
C GLU A 47 12.08 8.51 4.24
N TYR A 48 11.64 7.25 4.24
CA TYR A 48 10.70 6.74 5.24
C TYR A 48 11.26 6.86 6.67
N ASP A 49 12.53 6.49 6.90
CA ASP A 49 13.17 6.55 8.20
C ASP A 49 13.22 7.98 8.78
N GLU A 50 13.21 8.99 7.91
CA GLU A 50 13.10 10.39 8.34
C GLU A 50 11.67 10.79 8.69
N ILE A 51 10.69 10.45 7.87
CA ILE A 51 9.31 10.88 8.11
C ILE A 51 8.66 10.13 9.28
N ILE A 52 9.04 8.87 9.53
CA ILE A 52 8.45 8.08 10.63
C ILE A 52 8.77 8.65 12.02
N LYS A 53 9.80 9.47 12.14
CA LYS A 53 10.13 10.21 13.37
C LYS A 53 9.00 11.16 13.79
N ARG A 54 8.13 11.51 12.86
CA ARG A 54 6.93 12.36 13.04
C ARG A 54 5.64 11.56 12.80
N TYR A 55 5.61 10.32 13.30
CA TYR A 55 4.48 9.42 13.11
C TYR A 55 3.13 10.02 13.55
N ASP A 56 3.15 10.86 14.59
CA ASP A 56 1.93 11.50 15.11
C ASP A 56 1.33 12.53 14.13
N ASP A 57 2.10 13.02 13.16
CA ASP A 57 1.62 13.91 12.10
C ASP A 57 0.90 13.15 10.98
N PHE A 58 0.98 11.81 10.95
CA PHE A 58 0.28 11.02 9.95
C PHE A 58 -1.21 10.98 10.26
N ALA A 59 -2.04 11.09 9.23
CA ALA A 59 -3.48 11.08 9.41
C ALA A 59 -3.99 9.69 9.85
N PRO A 60 -4.79 9.59 10.92
CA PRO A 60 -5.45 8.34 11.29
C PRO A 60 -6.40 7.87 10.18
N PHE A 61 -6.49 6.55 9.97
CA PHE A 61 -7.31 5.97 8.90
C PHE A 61 -8.78 6.41 8.96
N GLN A 62 -9.37 6.47 10.14
CA GLN A 62 -10.77 6.83 10.34
C GLN A 62 -11.09 8.28 9.93
N GLU A 63 -10.11 9.18 9.95
CA GLU A 63 -10.27 10.56 9.45
C GLU A 63 -10.26 10.62 7.92
N ILE A 64 -9.51 9.72 7.29
CA ILE A 64 -9.42 9.64 5.82
C ILE A 64 -10.63 8.91 5.24
N SER A 65 -11.10 7.87 5.92
CA SER A 65 -12.22 7.04 5.47
C SER A 65 -13.28 6.86 6.57
N PRO A 66 -14.07 7.92 6.86
CA PRO A 66 -15.06 7.88 7.92
C PRO A 66 -16.14 6.79 7.76
N HIS A 67 -16.38 6.36 6.52
CA HIS A 67 -17.35 5.30 6.21
C HIS A 67 -16.83 3.89 6.49
N GLN A 68 -15.54 3.74 6.79
CA GLN A 68 -14.85 2.46 7.00
C GLN A 68 -14.30 2.31 8.43
N THR A 69 -14.90 3.03 9.40
CA THR A 69 -14.48 2.96 10.82
C THR A 69 -14.65 1.57 11.43
N TYR A 70 -15.45 0.70 10.81
CA TYR A 70 -15.55 -0.71 11.19
C TYR A 70 -14.26 -1.50 10.95
N ILE A 71 -13.37 -1.04 10.05
CA ILE A 71 -12.06 -1.67 9.80
C ILE A 71 -11.05 -1.25 10.86
N SER A 72 -11.07 0.05 11.21
CA SER A 72 -10.19 0.63 12.22
C SER A 72 -10.83 1.91 12.75
N ASN A 73 -10.95 1.99 14.08
CA ASN A 73 -11.50 3.14 14.80
C ASN A 73 -10.56 3.64 15.91
N ASP A 74 -9.28 3.28 15.82
CA ASP A 74 -8.23 3.72 16.75
C ASP A 74 -7.08 4.38 15.98
N ASP A 75 -6.20 5.08 16.70
CA ASP A 75 -5.09 5.83 16.11
C ASP A 75 -3.89 4.96 15.72
N LYS A 76 -4.03 3.64 15.75
CA LYS A 76 -2.93 2.70 15.47
C LYS A 76 -2.74 2.40 13.99
N TRP A 77 -3.62 2.86 13.14
CA TRP A 77 -3.44 2.81 11.68
C TRP A 77 -3.39 4.22 11.13
N ARG A 78 -2.21 4.63 10.68
CA ARG A 78 -1.96 5.99 10.19
C ARG A 78 -1.39 5.96 8.78
N LEU A 79 -1.73 6.97 8.01
CA LEU A 79 -1.40 7.07 6.59
C LEU A 79 -0.71 8.41 6.28
N PHE A 80 0.30 8.34 5.41
CA PHE A 80 0.99 9.51 4.87
C PHE A 80 0.92 9.48 3.34
N PHE A 81 0.07 10.31 2.78
CA PHE A 81 -0.21 10.30 1.35
C PHE A 81 0.82 11.11 0.56
N LEU A 82 1.37 10.52 -0.50
CA LEU A 82 2.10 11.22 -1.56
C LEU A 82 1.16 11.54 -2.72
N LYS A 83 0.25 10.59 -3.04
CA LYS A 83 -0.76 10.72 -4.09
C LYS A 83 -2.02 9.96 -3.68
N GLY A 84 -3.20 10.53 -3.88
CA GLY A 84 -4.48 9.88 -3.60
C GLY A 84 -5.49 10.16 -4.70
N ALA A 85 -6.06 9.12 -5.30
CA ALA A 85 -7.04 9.22 -6.39
C ALA A 85 -6.60 10.19 -7.52
N GLY A 86 -5.33 10.17 -7.89
CA GLY A 86 -4.75 11.03 -8.92
C GLY A 86 -4.24 12.39 -8.41
N ILE A 87 -4.60 12.81 -7.22
CA ILE A 87 -4.22 14.10 -6.65
C ILE A 87 -2.92 13.95 -5.86
N TRP A 88 -1.97 14.86 -6.09
CA TRP A 88 -0.71 14.91 -5.36
C TRP A 88 -0.82 15.73 -4.09
N PHE A 89 -0.05 15.36 -3.06
CA PHE A 89 0.11 16.07 -1.81
C PHE A 89 1.49 16.75 -1.77
N PRO A 90 1.64 18.00 -2.26
CA PRO A 90 2.94 18.62 -2.49
C PRO A 90 3.82 18.69 -1.24
N LYS A 91 3.26 19.11 -0.11
CA LYS A 91 3.99 19.20 1.17
C LYS A 91 4.54 17.85 1.64
N ASN A 92 3.84 16.75 1.37
CA ASN A 92 4.29 15.41 1.70
C ASN A 92 5.34 14.94 0.69
N CYS A 93 5.17 15.28 -0.59
CA CYS A 93 6.17 14.98 -1.63
C CYS A 93 7.50 15.69 -1.39
N GLU A 94 7.49 16.88 -0.81
CA GLU A 94 8.71 17.62 -0.41
C GLU A 94 9.49 16.89 0.69
N GLN A 95 8.82 16.06 1.49
CA GLN A 95 9.44 15.25 2.55
C GLN A 95 9.95 13.89 2.04
N MET A 96 9.47 13.44 0.89
CA MET A 96 9.91 12.20 0.22
C MET A 96 10.15 12.49 -1.28
N PRO A 97 11.08 13.38 -1.63
CA PRO A 97 11.21 13.87 -3.00
C PRO A 97 11.66 12.79 -3.99
N GLU A 98 12.53 11.89 -3.61
CA GLU A 98 12.99 10.82 -4.49
C GLU A 98 11.89 9.76 -4.69
N THR A 99 11.19 9.39 -3.63
CA THR A 99 10.01 8.50 -3.72
C THR A 99 8.95 9.11 -4.61
N ALA A 100 8.67 10.41 -4.47
CA ALA A 100 7.71 11.12 -5.33
C ALA A 100 8.15 11.10 -6.81
N LYS A 101 9.44 11.26 -7.10
CA LYS A 101 9.98 11.14 -8.47
C LYS A 101 9.80 9.73 -9.05
N ILE A 102 10.07 8.69 -8.25
CA ILE A 102 9.87 7.30 -8.64
C ILE A 102 8.41 7.04 -8.98
N ILE A 103 7.48 7.50 -8.13
CA ILE A 103 6.05 7.36 -8.36
C ILE A 103 5.61 8.14 -9.62
N LYS A 104 6.14 9.34 -9.86
CA LYS A 104 5.81 10.17 -11.03
C LYS A 104 6.20 9.51 -12.35
N ARG A 105 7.29 8.74 -12.38
CA ARG A 105 7.69 7.98 -13.57
C ARG A 105 6.67 6.90 -13.96
N ASN A 106 5.94 6.39 -12.98
CA ASN A 106 4.91 5.37 -13.16
C ASN A 106 3.52 6.00 -13.26
N LYS A 107 3.16 6.48 -14.46
CA LYS A 107 1.91 7.23 -14.71
C LYS A 107 0.62 6.49 -14.33
N GLU A 108 0.67 5.17 -14.30
CA GLU A 108 -0.47 4.30 -13.99
C GLU A 108 -0.77 4.21 -12.49
N ILE A 109 0.13 4.69 -11.63
CA ILE A 109 -0.10 4.77 -10.20
C ILE A 109 -1.11 5.89 -9.93
N VAL A 110 -2.26 5.53 -9.38
CA VAL A 110 -3.33 6.48 -9.04
C VAL A 110 -3.28 6.90 -7.58
N SER A 111 -2.76 6.05 -6.70
CA SER A 111 -2.55 6.38 -5.29
C SER A 111 -1.22 5.80 -4.81
N ALA A 112 -0.54 6.52 -3.94
CA ALA A 112 0.69 6.11 -3.27
C ALA A 112 0.75 6.74 -1.88
N TYR A 113 0.90 5.92 -0.85
CA TYR A 113 0.93 6.37 0.54
C TYR A 113 1.70 5.39 1.43
N ILE A 114 2.36 5.93 2.44
CA ILE A 114 2.92 5.13 3.52
C ILE A 114 1.78 4.73 4.46
N SER A 115 1.68 3.45 4.77
CA SER A 115 0.73 2.90 5.72
C SER A 115 1.47 2.33 6.92
N VAL A 116 1.16 2.81 8.11
CA VAL A 116 1.79 2.39 9.34
C VAL A 116 0.77 1.76 10.26
N LEU A 117 0.98 0.49 10.58
CA LEU A 117 0.22 -0.22 11.60
C LEU A 117 1.01 -0.26 12.90
N GLY A 118 0.46 0.33 13.93
CA GLY A 118 1.04 0.35 15.26
C GLY A 118 1.14 -1.03 15.92
N PRO A 119 1.76 -1.13 17.10
CA PRO A 119 1.94 -2.40 17.79
C PRO A 119 0.62 -3.13 18.04
N ARG A 120 0.59 -4.43 17.73
CA ARG A 120 -0.57 -5.31 17.93
C ARG A 120 -1.85 -4.87 17.23
N LYS A 121 -1.74 -3.98 16.20
CA LYS A 121 -2.91 -3.62 15.38
C LYS A 121 -3.32 -4.80 14.53
N LYS A 122 -4.60 -5.13 14.62
CA LYS A 122 -5.30 -6.05 13.73
C LYS A 122 -6.36 -5.25 12.97
N LEU A 123 -6.47 -5.49 11.68
CA LEU A 123 -7.55 -4.94 10.85
C LEU A 123 -8.63 -6.00 10.69
N GLU A 124 -9.88 -5.56 10.77
CA GLU A 124 -11.00 -6.47 10.54
C GLU A 124 -11.08 -6.87 9.06
N PRO A 125 -11.62 -8.08 8.78
CA PRO A 125 -11.84 -8.53 7.42
C PRO A 125 -12.67 -7.52 6.62
N HIS A 126 -12.18 -7.12 5.46
CA HIS A 126 -12.85 -6.12 4.64
C HIS A 126 -12.52 -6.29 3.17
N ALA A 127 -13.42 -5.82 2.32
CA ALA A 127 -13.16 -5.66 0.90
C ALA A 127 -12.75 -4.21 0.60
N GLY A 128 -11.90 -4.03 -0.39
CA GLY A 128 -11.63 -2.69 -0.90
C GLY A 128 -12.88 -2.07 -1.55
N PRO A 129 -13.01 -0.73 -1.53
CA PRO A 129 -14.19 -0.04 -2.03
C PRO A 129 -14.41 -0.19 -3.54
N TYR A 130 -13.38 -0.60 -4.26
CA TYR A 130 -13.43 -0.73 -5.72
C TYR A 130 -12.60 -1.91 -6.21
N SER A 131 -13.23 -2.79 -7.00
CA SER A 131 -12.62 -4.01 -7.53
C SER A 131 -11.65 -3.80 -8.70
N GLY A 132 -11.68 -2.64 -9.34
CA GLY A 132 -10.82 -2.28 -10.47
C GLY A 132 -9.42 -1.79 -10.06
N VAL A 133 -9.05 -1.92 -8.81
CA VAL A 133 -7.76 -1.46 -8.28
C VAL A 133 -6.86 -2.65 -7.95
N LEU A 134 -5.62 -2.58 -8.41
CA LEU A 134 -4.55 -3.45 -7.98
C LEU A 134 -3.77 -2.76 -6.85
N ARG A 135 -3.63 -3.43 -5.72
CA ARG A 135 -2.81 -2.95 -4.60
C ARG A 135 -1.48 -3.66 -4.56
N LEU A 136 -0.43 -2.85 -4.48
CA LEU A 136 0.94 -3.31 -4.33
C LEU A 136 1.48 -2.78 -2.99
N HIS A 137 2.07 -3.67 -2.23
CA HIS A 137 2.65 -3.34 -0.93
C HIS A 137 4.16 -3.53 -1.00
N LEU A 138 4.93 -2.46 -0.98
CA LEU A 138 6.37 -2.51 -0.76
C LEU A 138 6.61 -2.48 0.75
N ALA A 139 7.10 -3.56 1.31
CA ALA A 139 7.39 -3.66 2.73
C ALA A 139 8.62 -2.80 3.09
N LEU A 140 8.44 -1.82 3.97
CA LEU A 140 9.50 -0.91 4.41
C LEU A 140 10.10 -1.35 5.75
N ASP A 141 9.26 -1.63 6.75
CA ASP A 141 9.68 -2.00 8.09
C ASP A 141 8.78 -3.10 8.67
N ILE A 142 9.34 -4.28 8.86
CA ILE A 142 8.65 -5.49 9.32
C ILE A 142 9.34 -6.03 10.57
N PRO A 143 9.02 -5.50 11.76
CA PRO A 143 9.73 -5.82 12.99
C PRO A 143 9.64 -7.29 13.41
N HIS A 144 8.57 -7.98 13.01
CA HIS A 144 8.35 -9.39 13.33
C HIS A 144 7.79 -10.15 12.12
N LYS A 145 8.66 -10.71 11.29
CA LYS A 145 8.29 -11.39 10.04
C LYS A 145 7.16 -12.43 10.20
N GLN A 146 7.17 -13.21 11.27
CA GLN A 146 6.16 -14.25 11.51
C GLN A 146 4.81 -13.70 11.99
N ARG A 147 4.80 -12.50 12.61
CA ARG A 147 3.59 -11.89 13.17
C ARG A 147 2.98 -10.82 12.29
N CYS A 148 3.73 -10.37 11.27
CA CYS A 148 3.24 -9.42 10.29
C CYS A 148 2.81 -10.21 9.05
N TYR A 149 1.50 -10.29 8.83
CA TYR A 149 0.92 -11.03 7.72
C TYR A 149 -0.38 -10.37 7.26
N ILE A 150 -0.83 -10.78 6.10
CA ILE A 150 -2.14 -10.45 5.55
C ILE A 150 -2.77 -11.75 5.03
N ASP A 151 -4.00 -11.99 5.39
CA ASP A 151 -4.77 -13.11 4.85
C ASP A 151 -5.61 -12.61 3.66
N VAL A 152 -5.44 -13.22 2.50
CA VAL A 152 -6.14 -12.88 1.25
C VAL A 152 -6.71 -14.17 0.65
N ASN A 153 -8.03 -14.26 0.50
CA ASN A 153 -8.70 -15.45 -0.03
C ASN A 153 -8.27 -16.77 0.66
N ASN A 154 -8.21 -16.76 1.98
CA ASN A 154 -7.75 -17.90 2.81
C ASN A 154 -6.26 -18.28 2.64
N GLU A 155 -5.47 -17.47 1.95
CA GLU A 155 -4.02 -17.64 1.86
C GLU A 155 -3.31 -16.61 2.73
N ARG A 156 -2.39 -17.09 3.58
CA ARG A 156 -1.56 -16.21 4.41
C ARG A 156 -0.31 -15.78 3.68
N LEU A 157 -0.15 -14.47 3.54
CA LEU A 157 1.01 -13.84 2.93
C LEU A 157 1.82 -13.09 3.98
N HIS A 158 3.13 -13.30 3.98
CA HIS A 158 4.08 -12.57 4.81
C HIS A 158 4.87 -11.57 3.96
N TRP A 159 5.09 -10.38 4.50
CA TRP A 159 5.91 -9.38 3.83
C TRP A 159 7.41 -9.66 4.00
N THR A 160 8.17 -9.34 2.99
CA THR A 160 9.63 -9.31 3.02
C THR A 160 10.08 -7.89 2.68
N GLU A 161 10.88 -7.28 3.54
CA GLU A 161 11.38 -5.92 3.33
C GLU A 161 12.09 -5.79 1.97
N GLY A 162 11.85 -4.70 1.29
CA GLY A 162 12.37 -4.45 -0.04
C GLY A 162 11.68 -5.21 -1.17
N ARG A 163 10.66 -6.04 -0.84
CA ARG A 163 9.91 -6.79 -1.83
C ARG A 163 8.46 -6.32 -1.92
N LEU A 164 7.98 -6.32 -3.14
CA LEU A 164 6.57 -6.03 -3.44
C LEU A 164 5.72 -7.29 -3.24
N SER A 165 4.67 -7.13 -2.46
CA SER A 165 3.58 -8.07 -2.38
C SER A 165 2.35 -7.49 -3.08
N ARG A 166 1.60 -8.34 -3.76
CA ARG A 166 0.40 -7.95 -4.48
C ARG A 166 -0.83 -8.47 -3.78
N CYS A 167 -1.80 -7.60 -3.56
CA CYS A 167 -3.12 -7.98 -3.09
C CYS A 167 -4.20 -7.48 -4.04
N ARG A 168 -5.18 -8.32 -4.34
CA ARG A 168 -6.43 -7.87 -4.93
C ARG A 168 -7.35 -7.36 -3.82
N SER A 169 -8.04 -6.26 -4.09
CA SER A 169 -8.93 -5.61 -3.12
C SER A 169 -10.24 -6.38 -2.83
N HIS A 170 -10.37 -7.66 -3.23
CA HIS A 170 -11.66 -8.32 -3.17
C HIS A 170 -11.98 -8.99 -1.82
N PHE A 171 -10.98 -9.50 -1.10
CA PHE A 171 -11.18 -10.05 0.25
C PHE A 171 -9.85 -9.99 1.00
N ILE A 172 -9.78 -9.14 2.01
CA ILE A 172 -8.73 -9.18 3.03
C ILE A 172 -9.42 -9.74 4.27
N LEU A 173 -9.08 -10.95 4.64
CA LEU A 173 -9.53 -11.57 5.89
C LEU A 173 -8.51 -11.29 6.97
#